data_250104486457ea16c9b9f5dab805c9db
#
_entry.id   250104486457ea16c9b9f5dab805c9db
#
_cell.length_a   1.000
_cell.length_b   1.000
_cell.length_c   1.000
_cell.angle_alpha   90.00
_cell.angle_beta   90.00
_cell.angle_gamma   90.00
#
_symmetry.space_group_name_H-M   'P 1'
#
loop_
_entity.id
_entity.type
_entity.pdbx_description
1 polymer ?
#
loop_
_entity_poly.entity_id
_entity_poly.type
_entity_poly.pdbx_seq_one_letter_code
_entity_poly.pdbx_strand_id
1 'polypeptide(L)'
;DKYFIIRFLENYKTAYCLKRIEYIEKVFADDALIIVGKVLKKADYIENPIQMNLNQDEIEYIKVTKVEYVSRLKRIFGKNEFVNIHFEDCVVKKAKKDINIYGIQIAQYYTSATYSDKGYLFLLLDLRDTLNPIVHVRTWQPTKNGDGSMYGLEDFPVQTH
;
A
#
# COMPACT_ATOMS: atom_id res chain seq x y z
N ASP A 1 -14.72 14.01 0.04
CA ASP A 1 -14.49 15.21 -0.73
C ASP A 1 -13.32 15.03 -1.67
N LYS A 2 -13.59 15.12 -2.95
CA LYS A 2 -12.64 14.82 -4.04
C LYS A 2 -11.35 15.66 -3.96
N TYR A 3 -11.48 16.94 -3.60
CA TYR A 3 -10.32 17.85 -3.51
C TYR A 3 -9.30 17.37 -2.47
N PHE A 4 -9.76 17.02 -1.28
CA PHE A 4 -8.88 16.59 -0.20
C PHE A 4 -8.24 15.23 -0.47
N ILE A 5 -8.96 14.35 -1.17
CA ILE A 5 -8.43 13.04 -1.57
C ILE A 5 -7.30 13.20 -2.60
N ILE A 6 -7.52 14.01 -3.63
CA ILE A 6 -6.51 14.30 -4.65
C ILE A 6 -5.28 14.92 -4.00
N ARG A 7 -5.48 15.91 -3.13
CA ARG A 7 -4.38 16.56 -2.42
C ARG A 7 -3.60 15.58 -1.55
N PHE A 8 -4.31 14.71 -0.83
CA PHE A 8 -3.65 13.67 -0.05
C PHE A 8 -2.79 12.76 -0.94
N LEU A 9 -3.33 12.27 -2.05
CA LEU A 9 -2.61 11.37 -2.96
C LEU A 9 -1.36 12.04 -3.55
N GLU A 10 -1.46 13.31 -3.93
CA GLU A 10 -0.33 14.08 -4.42
C GLU A 10 0.76 14.24 -3.35
N ASN A 11 0.37 14.58 -2.13
CA ASN A 11 1.31 14.72 -1.01
C ASN A 11 1.94 13.38 -0.63
N TYR A 12 1.15 12.31 -0.62
CA TYR A 12 1.63 10.96 -0.34
C TYR A 12 2.68 10.52 -1.36
N LYS A 13 2.39 10.67 -2.64
CA LYS A 13 3.31 10.34 -3.72
C LYS A 13 4.59 11.17 -3.61
N THR A 14 4.46 12.47 -3.43
CA THR A 14 5.60 13.40 -3.29
C THR A 14 6.49 13.04 -2.11
N ALA A 15 5.89 12.63 -0.99
CA ALA A 15 6.66 12.24 0.19
C ALA A 15 7.57 11.03 -0.07
N TYR A 16 7.11 10.06 -0.85
CA TYR A 16 7.95 8.93 -1.25
C TYR A 16 9.01 9.35 -2.26
N CYS A 17 8.63 10.12 -3.27
CA CYS A 17 9.57 10.56 -4.32
C CYS A 17 10.68 11.45 -3.76
N LEU A 18 10.36 12.31 -2.78
CA LEU A 18 11.33 13.22 -2.15
C LEU A 18 11.88 12.67 -0.83
N LYS A 19 11.52 11.42 -0.48
CA LYS A 19 12.03 10.75 0.73
C LYS A 19 11.71 11.50 2.02
N ARG A 20 10.50 12.06 2.11
CA ARG A 20 10.04 12.83 3.28
C ARG A 20 9.52 11.91 4.38
N ILE A 21 10.44 11.32 5.11
CA ILE A 21 10.10 10.31 6.13
C ILE A 21 9.22 10.87 7.24
N GLU A 22 9.40 12.13 7.62
CA GLU A 22 8.60 12.79 8.66
C GLU A 22 7.11 12.87 8.25
N TYR A 23 6.84 13.15 6.99
CA TYR A 23 5.47 13.13 6.49
C TYR A 23 4.85 11.74 6.58
N ILE A 24 5.61 10.72 6.18
CA ILE A 24 5.15 9.34 6.21
C ILE A 24 4.88 8.89 7.65
N GLU A 25 5.76 9.21 8.58
CA GLU A 25 5.56 8.94 10.01
C GLU A 25 4.29 9.60 10.54
N LYS A 26 4.02 10.82 10.11
CA LYS A 26 2.87 11.59 10.58
C LYS A 26 1.55 11.10 9.98
N VAL A 27 1.56 10.70 8.71
CA VAL A 27 0.33 10.35 7.99
C VAL A 27 -0.22 8.97 8.37
N PHE A 28 0.61 8.05 8.84
CA PHE A 28 0.16 6.74 9.31
C PHE A 28 -0.26 6.80 10.77
N ALA A 29 -1.41 6.18 11.08
CA ALA A 29 -1.81 5.97 12.46
C ALA A 29 -0.75 5.14 13.20
N ASP A 30 -0.57 5.38 14.50
CA ASP A 30 0.42 4.65 15.30
C ASP A 30 0.13 3.14 15.31
N ASP A 31 -1.13 2.75 15.27
CA ASP A 31 -1.61 1.38 15.22
C ASP A 31 -2.04 0.96 13.81
N ALA A 32 -1.55 1.62 12.78
CA ALA A 32 -1.91 1.32 11.39
C ALA A 32 -1.68 -0.16 11.07
N LEU A 33 -2.65 -0.75 10.39
CA LEU A 33 -2.52 -2.11 9.85
C LEU A 33 -1.83 -2.01 8.49
N ILE A 34 -0.64 -2.57 8.39
CA ILE A 34 0.15 -2.58 7.16
C ILE A 34 0.38 -4.02 6.74
N ILE A 35 -0.09 -4.38 5.54
CA ILE A 35 0.03 -5.72 4.98
C ILE A 35 0.83 -5.62 3.68
N VAL A 36 1.86 -6.43 3.57
CA VAL A 36 2.72 -6.47 2.38
C VAL A 36 2.68 -7.87 1.79
N GLY A 37 2.30 -7.97 0.52
CA GLY A 37 2.37 -9.20 -0.24
C GLY A 37 3.78 -9.42 -0.79
N LYS A 38 4.35 -10.59 -0.49
CA LYS A 38 5.66 -10.99 -0.95
C LYS A 38 5.53 -12.18 -1.88
N VAL A 39 6.10 -12.07 -3.07
CA VAL A 39 6.13 -13.17 -4.03
C VAL A 39 7.19 -14.18 -3.57
N LEU A 40 6.76 -15.43 -3.42
CA LEU A 40 7.68 -16.54 -3.17
C LEU A 40 8.20 -17.02 -4.52
N LYS A 41 9.51 -17.09 -4.66
CA LYS A 41 10.15 -17.50 -5.92
C LYS A 41 9.91 -18.98 -6.19
N LYS A 42 9.73 -19.37 -7.48
CA LYS A 42 9.60 -20.77 -7.92
C LYS A 42 10.73 -21.68 -7.40
N ALA A 43 11.92 -21.13 -7.19
CA ALA A 43 13.06 -21.85 -6.64
C ALA A 43 12.80 -22.44 -5.23
N ASP A 44 11.87 -21.85 -4.49
CA ASP A 44 11.52 -22.31 -3.14
C ASP A 44 10.63 -23.57 -3.16
N TYR A 45 10.18 -24.02 -4.37
CA TYR A 45 9.28 -25.16 -4.58
C TYR A 45 9.94 -26.33 -5.31
N ILE A 46 11.26 -26.34 -5.46
CA ILE A 46 11.99 -27.31 -6.29
C ILE A 46 11.89 -28.74 -5.77
N GLU A 47 11.36 -28.96 -4.57
CA GLU A 47 11.20 -30.30 -4.00
C GLU A 47 10.14 -31.15 -4.70
N ASN A 48 9.27 -30.57 -5.55
CA ASN A 48 8.23 -31.33 -6.24
C ASN A 48 8.02 -30.85 -7.69
N PRO A 49 8.71 -31.49 -8.67
CA PRO A 49 8.62 -31.10 -10.07
C PRO A 49 7.20 -31.14 -10.68
N ILE A 50 6.29 -31.88 -10.07
CA ILE A 50 4.90 -32.01 -10.55
C ILE A 50 4.11 -30.72 -10.25
N GLN A 51 4.49 -30.00 -9.21
CA GLN A 51 3.86 -28.72 -8.87
C GLN A 51 4.36 -27.55 -9.70
N MET A 52 5.42 -27.73 -10.49
CA MET A 52 5.95 -26.70 -11.39
C MET A 52 5.01 -26.33 -12.55
N ASN A 53 3.94 -27.10 -12.77
CA ASN A 53 2.91 -26.76 -13.75
C ASN A 53 1.95 -25.66 -13.28
N LEU A 54 2.04 -25.25 -12.03
CA LEU A 54 1.32 -24.10 -11.53
C LEU A 54 2.12 -22.86 -11.88
N ASN A 55 1.83 -22.26 -13.02
CA ASN A 55 2.44 -21.02 -13.51
C ASN A 55 2.11 -19.80 -12.65
N GLN A 56 1.77 -20.00 -11.38
CA GLN A 56 1.40 -18.93 -10.47
C GLN A 56 2.40 -18.86 -9.32
N ASP A 57 3.05 -17.71 -9.19
CA ASP A 57 3.82 -17.42 -8.00
C ASP A 57 2.89 -17.39 -6.79
N GLU A 58 3.29 -18.06 -5.73
CA GLU A 58 2.57 -17.99 -4.47
C GLU A 58 2.92 -16.68 -3.76
N ILE A 59 1.92 -16.05 -3.15
CA ILE A 59 2.09 -14.78 -2.45
C ILE A 59 1.91 -15.01 -0.96
N GLU A 60 2.90 -14.61 -0.18
CA GLU A 60 2.82 -14.56 1.27
C GLU A 60 2.48 -13.14 1.72
N TYR A 61 1.45 -12.99 2.56
CA TYR A 61 1.06 -11.70 3.12
C TYR A 61 1.59 -11.57 4.53
N ILE A 62 2.35 -10.50 4.77
CA ILE A 62 3.02 -10.25 6.03
C ILE A 62 2.47 -8.96 6.64
N LYS A 63 2.08 -9.03 7.92
CA LYS A 63 1.74 -7.84 8.69
C LYS A 63 3.02 -7.22 9.24
N VAL A 64 3.15 -5.92 9.09
CA VAL A 64 4.23 -5.15 9.70
C VAL A 64 3.65 -3.99 10.50
N THR A 65 4.34 -3.62 11.56
CA THR A 65 3.95 -2.44 12.35
C THR A 65 4.39 -1.16 11.64
N LYS A 66 3.82 -0.03 12.04
CA LYS A 66 4.26 1.28 11.56
C LYS A 66 5.77 1.49 11.77
N VAL A 67 6.27 1.12 12.95
CA VAL A 67 7.70 1.28 13.29
C VAL A 67 8.57 0.45 12.33
N GLU A 68 8.21 -0.81 12.09
CA GLU A 68 8.92 -1.68 11.14
C GLU A 68 8.87 -1.14 9.72
N TYR A 69 7.70 -0.67 9.29
CA TYR A 69 7.51 -0.11 7.95
C TYR A 69 8.37 1.13 7.73
N VAL A 70 8.33 2.07 8.64
CA VAL A 70 9.12 3.31 8.58
C VAL A 70 10.62 2.99 8.61
N SER A 71 11.03 2.04 9.43
CA SER A 71 12.41 1.59 9.50
C SER A 71 12.91 1.02 8.18
N ARG A 72 12.07 0.21 7.50
CA ARG A 72 12.37 -0.31 6.16
C ARG A 72 12.49 0.81 5.13
N LEU A 73 11.59 1.78 5.16
CA LEU A 73 11.65 2.92 4.25
C LEU A 73 12.91 3.75 4.44
N LYS A 74 13.32 3.99 5.67
CA LYS A 74 14.57 4.70 5.95
C LYS A 74 15.77 4.02 5.30
N ARG A 75 15.82 2.68 5.35
CA ARG A 75 16.88 1.92 4.71
C ARG A 75 16.82 2.02 3.17
N ILE A 76 15.62 1.89 2.61
CA ILE A 76 15.41 1.98 1.16
C ILE A 76 15.77 3.37 0.66
N PHE A 77 15.32 4.41 1.34
CA PHE A 77 15.61 5.80 0.97
C PHE A 77 17.09 6.14 1.06
N GLY A 78 17.79 5.53 2.02
CA GLY A 78 19.25 5.72 2.16
C GLY A 78 20.07 5.05 1.07
N LYS A 79 19.53 4.01 0.41
CA LYS A 79 20.23 3.25 -0.62
C LYS A 79 20.00 3.73 -2.04
N ASN A 80 18.87 4.38 -2.29
CA ASN A 80 18.43 4.75 -3.64
C ASN A 80 18.64 6.23 -3.89
N GLU A 81 19.21 6.58 -5.05
CA GLU A 81 19.41 7.97 -5.45
C GLU A 81 18.10 8.64 -5.79
N PHE A 82 17.17 7.90 -6.41
CA PHE A 82 15.84 8.43 -6.71
C PHE A 82 14.78 7.37 -6.45
N VAL A 83 13.56 7.86 -6.18
CA VAL A 83 12.33 7.06 -6.10
C VAL A 83 11.29 7.77 -6.93
N ASN A 84 10.62 7.05 -7.81
CA ASN A 84 9.51 7.56 -8.59
C ASN A 84 8.30 6.66 -8.42
N ILE A 85 7.14 7.28 -8.17
CA ILE A 85 5.88 6.58 -8.02
C ILE A 85 4.88 7.15 -9.02
N HIS A 86 4.19 6.25 -9.72
CA HIS A 86 3.12 6.60 -10.64
C HIS A 86 1.86 5.83 -10.23
N PHE A 87 0.73 6.54 -10.13
CA PHE A 87 -0.58 5.97 -9.79
C PHE A 87 -1.48 5.91 -11.00
N GLU A 88 -2.18 4.79 -11.16
CA GLU A 88 -3.20 4.58 -12.19
C GLU A 88 -4.44 3.93 -11.59
N ASP A 89 -5.55 4.00 -12.31
CA ASP A 89 -6.81 3.30 -12.00
C ASP A 89 -7.26 3.50 -10.55
N CYS A 90 -7.26 4.74 -10.10
CA CYS A 90 -7.67 5.09 -8.76
C CYS A 90 -9.19 4.97 -8.59
N VAL A 91 -9.63 4.11 -7.66
CA VAL A 91 -11.02 3.92 -7.30
C VAL A 91 -11.22 4.31 -5.85
N VAL A 92 -12.11 5.25 -5.59
CA VAL A 92 -12.41 5.77 -4.25
C VAL A 92 -13.82 5.35 -3.85
N LYS A 93 -13.93 4.74 -2.67
CA LYS A 93 -15.23 4.40 -2.06
C LYS A 93 -15.33 5.04 -0.69
N LYS A 94 -16.49 5.64 -0.42
CA LYS A 94 -16.79 6.22 0.88
C LYS A 94 -17.32 5.15 1.81
N ALA A 95 -16.88 5.15 3.07
CA ALA A 95 -17.43 4.26 4.09
C ALA A 95 -18.89 4.60 4.36
N LYS A 96 -19.73 3.56 4.49
CA LYS A 96 -21.19 3.75 4.63
C LYS A 96 -21.59 4.32 5.98
N LYS A 97 -20.90 3.96 7.05
CA LYS A 97 -21.26 4.30 8.42
C LYS A 97 -20.46 5.43 9.02
N ASP A 98 -19.31 5.77 8.42
CA ASP A 98 -18.40 6.75 8.96
C ASP A 98 -18.25 7.93 8.02
N ILE A 99 -18.43 9.13 8.56
CA ILE A 99 -18.26 10.35 7.79
C ILE A 99 -16.77 10.56 7.54
N ASN A 100 -16.42 10.87 6.28
CA ASN A 100 -15.05 11.23 5.87
C ASN A 100 -14.01 10.12 6.03
N ILE A 101 -14.45 8.86 5.99
CA ILE A 101 -13.57 7.70 5.85
C ILE A 101 -13.72 7.15 4.45
N TYR A 102 -12.57 6.90 3.78
CA TYR A 102 -12.54 6.49 2.38
C TYR A 102 -11.61 5.30 2.18
N GLY A 103 -12.03 4.37 1.33
CA GLY A 103 -11.15 3.32 0.81
C GLY A 103 -10.66 3.70 -0.57
N ILE A 104 -9.36 3.64 -0.80
CA ILE A 104 -8.74 4.00 -2.07
C ILE A 104 -7.97 2.80 -2.61
N GLN A 105 -8.35 2.35 -3.81
CA GLN A 105 -7.67 1.28 -4.53
C GLN A 105 -6.92 1.88 -5.71
N ILE A 106 -5.64 1.54 -5.85
CA ILE A 106 -4.76 2.19 -6.82
C ILE A 106 -3.81 1.15 -7.43
N ALA A 107 -3.60 1.21 -8.74
CA ALA A 107 -2.45 0.55 -9.36
C ALA A 107 -1.23 1.45 -9.18
N GLN A 108 -0.17 0.93 -8.58
CA GLN A 108 1.05 1.69 -8.32
C GLN A 108 2.24 1.11 -9.06
N TYR A 109 2.95 1.97 -9.77
CA TYR A 109 4.25 1.69 -10.36
C TYR A 109 5.32 2.36 -9.52
N TYR A 110 6.29 1.58 -9.07
CA TYR A 110 7.41 2.05 -8.26
C TYR A 110 8.70 1.83 -9.02
N THR A 111 9.53 2.86 -9.12
CA THR A 111 10.84 2.78 -9.77
C THR A 111 11.88 3.48 -8.92
N SER A 112 13.00 2.82 -8.70
CA SER A 112 14.18 3.41 -8.07
C SER A 112 15.41 3.13 -8.95
N ALA A 113 16.58 3.57 -8.52
CA ALA A 113 17.83 3.36 -9.27
C ALA A 113 18.14 1.87 -9.50
N THR A 114 17.71 0.99 -8.59
CA THR A 114 18.08 -0.44 -8.58
C THR A 114 16.90 -1.39 -8.67
N TYR A 115 15.66 -0.88 -8.61
CA TYR A 115 14.48 -1.73 -8.47
C TYR A 115 13.25 -1.07 -9.08
N SER A 116 12.40 -1.86 -9.71
CA SER A 116 11.07 -1.40 -10.12
C SER A 116 10.06 -2.51 -9.97
N ASP A 117 8.84 -2.13 -9.61
CA ASP A 117 7.71 -3.06 -9.53
C ASP A 117 6.42 -2.37 -9.94
N LYS A 118 5.39 -3.20 -10.12
CA LYS A 118 4.01 -2.79 -10.26
C LYS A 118 3.18 -3.63 -9.32
N GLY A 119 2.23 -3.01 -8.65
CA GLY A 119 1.29 -3.73 -7.79
C GLY A 119 0.07 -2.91 -7.48
N TYR A 120 -0.70 -3.39 -6.51
CA TYR A 120 -2.00 -2.82 -6.17
C TYR A 120 -2.00 -2.39 -4.72
N LEU A 121 -2.25 -1.10 -4.53
CA LEU A 121 -2.24 -0.44 -3.22
C LEU A 121 -3.67 -0.19 -2.78
N PHE A 122 -3.99 -0.54 -1.54
CA PHE A 122 -5.21 -0.10 -0.88
C PHE A 122 -4.85 0.76 0.32
N LEU A 123 -5.54 1.89 0.46
CA LEU A 123 -5.40 2.79 1.61
C LEU A 123 -6.77 3.05 2.22
N LEU A 124 -6.87 2.88 3.55
CA LEU A 124 -8.01 3.34 4.32
C LEU A 124 -7.66 4.72 4.88
N LEU A 125 -8.29 5.74 4.31
CA LEU A 125 -7.98 7.15 4.58
C LEU A 125 -9.03 7.78 5.46
N ASP A 126 -8.58 8.38 6.54
CA ASP A 126 -9.39 9.15 7.48
C ASP A 126 -9.19 10.65 7.22
N LEU A 127 -10.24 11.31 6.75
CA LEU A 127 -10.28 12.75 6.50
C LEU A 127 -11.21 13.50 7.46
N ARG A 128 -11.44 12.96 8.66
CA ARG A 128 -12.24 13.67 9.67
C ARG A 128 -11.59 14.98 10.08
N ASP A 129 -10.27 15.03 10.07
CA ASP A 129 -9.50 16.27 10.09
C ASP A 129 -8.81 16.42 8.74
N THR A 130 -9.32 17.32 7.90
CA THR A 130 -8.82 17.50 6.54
C THR A 130 -7.40 18.09 6.48
N LEU A 131 -6.96 18.73 7.55
CA LEU A 131 -5.60 19.26 7.65
C LEU A 131 -4.58 18.19 8.03
N ASN A 132 -5.03 17.10 8.65
CA ASN A 132 -4.18 16.01 9.12
C ASN A 132 -4.80 14.67 8.69
N PRO A 133 -4.68 14.31 7.39
CA PRO A 133 -5.15 13.01 6.93
C PRO A 133 -4.39 11.88 7.60
N ILE A 134 -5.10 10.81 7.94
CA ILE A 134 -4.53 9.64 8.62
C ILE A 134 -4.83 8.39 7.81
N VAL A 135 -3.81 7.57 7.58
CA VAL A 135 -3.94 6.25 6.96
C VAL A 135 -4.01 5.20 8.07
N HIS A 136 -5.13 4.50 8.16
CA HIS A 136 -5.35 3.44 9.14
C HIS A 136 -4.96 2.06 8.62
N VAL A 137 -5.08 1.84 7.32
CA VAL A 137 -4.74 0.56 6.67
C VAL A 137 -4.00 0.84 5.38
N ARG A 138 -2.92 0.11 5.17
CA ARG A 138 -2.21 0.06 3.89
C ARG A 138 -1.95 -1.38 3.51
N THR A 139 -2.42 -1.79 2.33
CA THR A 139 -2.08 -3.11 1.80
C THR A 139 -1.38 -2.99 0.47
N TRP A 140 -0.43 -3.86 0.23
CA TRP A 140 0.28 -3.98 -1.04
C TRP A 140 0.15 -5.39 -1.57
N GLN A 141 -0.33 -5.52 -2.80
CA GLN A 141 -0.45 -6.79 -3.51
C GLN A 141 0.34 -6.72 -4.81
N PRO A 142 1.29 -7.65 -5.05
CA PRO A 142 2.01 -7.68 -6.33
C PRO A 142 1.11 -8.07 -7.51
N THR A 143 0.03 -8.81 -7.26
CA THR A 143 -0.99 -9.16 -8.24
C THR A 143 -2.37 -9.10 -7.60
N LYS A 144 -3.41 -8.96 -8.42
CA LYS A 144 -4.78 -9.12 -7.94
C LYS A 144 -5.07 -10.57 -7.56
N ASN A 145 -6.11 -10.78 -6.76
CA ASN A 145 -6.61 -12.11 -6.43
C ASN A 145 -7.06 -12.85 -7.70
N GLY A 146 -7.21 -14.19 -7.62
CA GLY A 146 -7.58 -14.99 -8.76
C GLY A 146 -8.92 -14.62 -9.41
N ASP A 147 -9.84 -13.99 -8.65
CA ASP A 147 -11.11 -13.47 -9.15
C ASP A 147 -11.02 -12.05 -9.71
N GLY A 148 -9.83 -11.48 -9.78
CA GLY A 148 -9.60 -10.11 -10.26
C GLY A 148 -9.83 -9.02 -9.22
N SER A 149 -10.18 -9.38 -7.99
CA SER A 149 -10.36 -8.42 -6.89
C SER A 149 -9.02 -8.08 -6.23
N MET A 150 -9.05 -7.01 -5.42
CA MET A 150 -7.95 -6.64 -4.53
C MET A 150 -8.52 -6.24 -3.18
N TYR A 151 -7.67 -6.09 -2.18
CA TYR A 151 -8.11 -5.57 -0.88
C TYR A 151 -8.87 -4.27 -1.06
N GLY A 152 -9.97 -4.14 -0.36
CA GLY A 152 -10.86 -3.00 -0.42
C GLY A 152 -11.48 -2.68 0.93
N LEU A 153 -12.36 -1.70 0.92
CA LEU A 153 -13.01 -1.16 2.12
C LEU A 153 -13.76 -2.24 2.92
N GLU A 154 -14.39 -3.18 2.24
CA GLU A 154 -15.17 -4.26 2.86
C GLU A 154 -14.32 -5.28 3.63
N ASP A 155 -13.02 -5.36 3.36
CA ASP A 155 -12.11 -6.27 4.07
C ASP A 155 -11.67 -5.72 5.43
N PHE A 156 -11.89 -4.44 5.69
CA PHE A 156 -11.42 -3.77 6.89
C PHE A 156 -12.56 -2.98 7.52
N PRO A 157 -13.38 -3.62 8.37
CA PRO A 157 -14.48 -2.92 9.03
C PRO A 157 -13.95 -1.74 9.85
N VAL A 158 -14.46 -0.55 9.57
CA VAL A 158 -14.08 0.64 10.31
C VAL A 158 -14.77 0.58 11.67
N GLN A 159 -13.99 0.53 12.74
CA GLN A 159 -14.53 0.62 14.09
C GLN A 159 -14.69 2.09 14.45
N THR A 160 -15.92 2.48 14.66
CA THR A 160 -16.24 3.81 15.18
C THR A 160 -16.01 3.83 16.69
N HIS A 161 -15.06 4.61 17.08
CA HIS A 161 -14.88 4.96 18.49
C HIS A 161 -15.17 6.44 18.71
#